data_4219dc83d66ebc8396cc5c0117ac6c30
#
_entry.id   4219dc83d66ebc8396cc5c0117ac6c30
#
_cell.length_a   1.000
_cell.length_b   1.000
_cell.length_c   1.000
_cell.angle_alpha   90.00
_cell.angle_beta   90.00
_cell.angle_gamma   90.00
#
_symmetry.space_group_name_H-M   'P 1'
#
loop_
_entity.id
_entity.type
_entity.pdbx_description
1 polymer ?
#
loop_
_entity_poly.entity_id
_entity_poly.type
_entity_poly.pdbx_seq_one_letter_code
_entity_poly.pdbx_strand_id
1 'polypeptide(L)'
;EIGCIELENLIPTKNRFHCYLNPERKVSEKALEVHGYTDEFLSTHKKFGEIVDEFLGFIENKRLVIHNAEFDLSHLNNELALLGKEKLNNENVVDTLALARDKFPGSPISLDALCKRYRVDNSKRTQHTALIDCDLLAKVYINLLDQKEPTLNFKNEDNEKIIINSNDTNQYYKKIVKPSEVELKLHKEYLKNNLKKNFFN
;
A
#
# COMPACT_ATOMS: atom_id res chain seq x y z
N GLU A 1 -0.15 -8.45 19.73
CA GLU A 1 -0.05 -7.12 19.09
C GLU A 1 -0.73 -7.16 17.73
N ILE A 2 -1.49 -6.12 17.41
CA ILE A 2 -2.02 -5.89 16.06
C ILE A 2 -1.50 -4.55 15.58
N GLY A 3 -0.96 -4.52 14.36
CA GLY A 3 -0.54 -3.32 13.67
C GLY A 3 -1.05 -3.32 12.24
N CYS A 4 -1.58 -2.19 11.80
CA CYS A 4 -1.97 -1.96 10.40
C CYS A 4 -1.59 -0.57 9.97
N ILE A 5 -1.15 -0.43 8.73
CA ILE A 5 -0.84 0.83 8.08
C ILE A 5 -1.67 0.92 6.82
N GLU A 6 -2.39 2.02 6.66
CA GLU A 6 -3.16 2.26 5.46
C GLU A 6 -2.27 2.75 4.33
N LEU A 7 -2.47 2.15 3.15
CA LEU A 7 -1.85 2.60 1.90
C LEU A 7 -2.95 3.12 0.97
N GLU A 8 -2.77 4.30 0.44
CA GLU A 8 -3.60 4.86 -0.62
C GLU A 8 -2.74 5.01 -1.89
N ASN A 9 -3.14 4.33 -2.96
CA ASN A 9 -2.34 4.28 -4.20
C ASN A 9 -0.88 3.87 -3.97
N LEU A 10 -0.64 2.90 -3.08
CA LEU A 10 0.68 2.40 -2.67
C LEU A 10 1.52 3.42 -1.85
N ILE A 11 0.94 4.53 -1.44
CA ILE A 11 1.59 5.51 -0.56
C ILE A 11 1.08 5.31 0.86
N PRO A 12 1.96 5.12 1.86
CA PRO A 12 1.53 5.06 3.25
C PRO A 12 0.86 6.37 3.69
N THR A 13 -0.35 6.27 4.22
CA THR A 13 -1.05 7.40 4.81
C THR A 13 -0.62 7.62 6.27
N LYS A 14 -1.23 8.60 6.95
CA LYS A 14 -1.04 8.79 8.38
C LYS A 14 -1.95 7.89 9.23
N ASN A 15 -2.92 7.22 8.60
CA ASN A 15 -3.87 6.36 9.29
C ASN A 15 -3.19 5.04 9.66
N ARG A 16 -3.18 4.74 10.95
CA ARG A 16 -2.58 3.54 11.52
C ARG A 16 -3.49 2.99 12.60
N PHE A 17 -3.60 1.68 12.64
CA PHE A 17 -4.20 0.98 13.75
C PHE A 17 -3.10 0.23 14.50
N HIS A 18 -3.04 0.39 15.81
CA HIS A 18 -2.04 -0.28 16.62
C HIS A 18 -2.56 -0.52 18.03
N CYS A 19 -2.45 -1.75 18.48
CA CYS A 19 -2.76 -2.09 19.88
C CYS A 19 -1.96 -3.30 20.36
N TYR A 20 -1.65 -3.30 21.65
CA TYR A 20 -1.24 -4.47 22.39
C TYR A 20 -2.49 -5.13 22.99
N LEU A 21 -2.48 -6.44 23.09
CA LEU A 21 -3.62 -7.21 23.56
C LEU A 21 -3.24 -8.11 24.71
N ASN A 22 -4.12 -8.18 25.69
CA ASN A 22 -4.07 -9.21 26.71
C ASN A 22 -4.61 -10.52 26.14
N PRO A 23 -3.77 -11.56 25.97
CA PRO A 23 -4.20 -12.85 25.41
C PRO A 23 -4.92 -13.73 26.42
N GLU A 24 -5.08 -13.30 27.68
CA GLU A 24 -5.66 -14.07 28.81
C GLU A 24 -5.01 -15.45 29.04
N ARG A 25 -3.81 -15.62 28.53
CA ARG A 25 -3.00 -16.84 28.70
C ARG A 25 -1.52 -16.48 28.83
N LYS A 26 -0.73 -17.39 29.36
CA LYS A 26 0.71 -17.19 29.44
C LYS A 26 1.36 -17.14 28.05
N VAL A 27 2.26 -16.20 27.87
CA VAL A 27 3.10 -16.11 26.68
C VAL A 27 4.06 -17.28 26.68
N SER A 28 4.18 -17.97 25.55
CA SER A 28 5.17 -19.04 25.40
C SER A 28 6.59 -18.46 25.32
N GLU A 29 7.58 -19.21 25.80
CA GLU A 29 9.00 -18.79 25.74
C GLU A 29 9.41 -18.39 24.31
N LYS A 30 9.00 -19.19 23.31
CA LYS A 30 9.28 -18.89 21.89
C LYS A 30 8.67 -17.57 21.42
N ALA A 31 7.46 -17.24 21.86
CA ALA A 31 6.81 -16.00 21.50
C ALA A 31 7.53 -14.80 22.17
N LEU A 32 7.89 -14.97 23.46
CA LEU A 32 8.65 -13.96 24.20
C LEU A 32 10.00 -13.64 23.54
N GLU A 33 10.72 -14.66 23.06
CA GLU A 33 11.97 -14.48 22.31
C GLU A 33 11.77 -13.68 21.02
N VAL A 34 10.62 -13.82 20.35
CA VAL A 34 10.33 -13.15 19.08
C VAL A 34 9.91 -11.70 19.29
N HIS A 35 8.95 -11.41 20.16
CA HIS A 35 8.35 -10.09 20.31
C HIS A 35 8.77 -9.34 21.59
N GLY A 36 9.31 -10.05 22.61
CA GLY A 36 9.83 -9.45 23.84
C GLY A 36 8.78 -8.99 24.86
N TYR A 37 7.47 -9.22 24.62
CA TYR A 37 6.41 -8.77 25.53
C TYR A 37 6.15 -9.78 26.65
N THR A 38 6.25 -9.33 27.90
CA THR A 38 6.00 -10.16 29.09
C THR A 38 4.52 -10.28 29.41
N ASP A 39 4.15 -11.31 30.17
CA ASP A 39 2.78 -11.48 30.68
C ASP A 39 2.32 -10.26 31.49
N GLU A 40 3.21 -9.68 32.30
CA GLU A 40 2.91 -8.49 33.10
C GLU A 40 2.55 -7.31 32.22
N PHE A 41 3.33 -7.06 31.17
CA PHE A 41 3.07 -5.99 30.20
C PHE A 41 1.73 -6.21 29.51
N LEU A 42 1.48 -7.39 28.96
CA LEU A 42 0.27 -7.66 28.19
C LEU A 42 -0.99 -7.69 29.07
N SER A 43 -0.89 -8.07 30.33
CA SER A 43 -2.03 -8.12 31.26
C SER A 43 -2.70 -6.76 31.51
N THR A 44 -1.96 -5.66 31.30
CA THR A 44 -2.47 -4.28 31.47
C THR A 44 -3.23 -3.76 30.24
N HIS A 45 -3.22 -4.50 29.13
CA HIS A 45 -3.83 -4.08 27.89
C HIS A 45 -5.24 -4.66 27.70
N LYS A 46 -5.98 -4.08 26.76
CA LYS A 46 -7.34 -4.50 26.40
C LYS A 46 -7.34 -5.93 25.82
N LYS A 47 -8.46 -6.61 25.99
CA LYS A 47 -8.70 -7.90 25.32
C LYS A 47 -9.14 -7.65 23.87
N PHE A 48 -9.04 -8.68 23.03
CA PHE A 48 -9.45 -8.56 21.61
C PHE A 48 -10.92 -8.15 21.47
N GLY A 49 -11.82 -8.69 22.32
CA GLY A 49 -13.24 -8.34 22.28
C GLY A 49 -13.55 -6.86 22.54
N GLU A 50 -12.65 -6.12 23.21
CA GLU A 50 -12.84 -4.70 23.52
C GLU A 50 -12.42 -3.77 22.37
N ILE A 51 -11.64 -4.29 21.41
CA ILE A 51 -11.10 -3.51 20.29
C ILE A 51 -11.59 -4.01 18.93
N VAL A 52 -12.27 -5.13 18.88
CA VAL A 52 -12.60 -5.81 17.62
C VAL A 52 -13.43 -4.96 16.69
N ASP A 53 -14.38 -4.16 17.18
CA ASP A 53 -15.22 -3.30 16.34
C ASP A 53 -14.42 -2.15 15.74
N GLU A 54 -13.50 -1.58 16.50
CA GLU A 54 -12.56 -0.56 16.01
C GLU A 54 -11.63 -1.15 14.95
N PHE A 55 -11.09 -2.34 15.18
CA PHE A 55 -10.26 -3.06 14.23
C PHE A 55 -11.00 -3.37 12.93
N LEU A 56 -12.21 -3.95 13.02
CA LEU A 56 -13.02 -4.28 11.85
C LEU A 56 -13.38 -3.02 11.06
N GLY A 57 -13.76 -1.93 11.73
CA GLY A 57 -14.03 -0.64 11.09
C GLY A 57 -12.78 -0.07 10.38
N PHE A 58 -11.58 -0.27 10.93
CA PHE A 58 -10.35 0.18 10.28
C PHE A 58 -10.06 -0.56 8.98
N ILE A 59 -10.33 -1.87 8.91
CA ILE A 59 -10.08 -2.71 7.73
C ILE A 59 -11.26 -2.81 6.77
N GLU A 60 -12.41 -2.25 7.12
CA GLU A 60 -13.63 -2.31 6.33
C GLU A 60 -13.42 -1.75 4.91
N ASN A 61 -13.91 -2.47 3.90
CA ASN A 61 -13.79 -2.10 2.48
C ASN A 61 -12.34 -1.94 1.96
N LYS A 62 -11.35 -2.47 2.69
CA LYS A 62 -9.95 -2.40 2.31
C LYS A 62 -9.40 -3.78 1.95
N ARG A 63 -8.43 -3.79 1.03
CA ARG A 63 -7.65 -4.98 0.74
C ARG A 63 -6.55 -5.13 1.77
N LEU A 64 -6.46 -6.29 2.41
CA LEU A 64 -5.41 -6.59 3.38
C LEU A 64 -4.17 -7.12 2.67
N VAL A 65 -3.01 -6.57 2.98
CA VAL A 65 -1.71 -7.04 2.50
C VAL A 65 -0.95 -7.61 3.69
N ILE A 66 -0.69 -8.92 3.65
CA ILE A 66 -0.12 -9.66 4.78
C ILE A 66 1.05 -10.52 4.26
N HIS A 67 2.06 -10.72 5.07
CA HIS A 67 3.18 -11.62 4.76
C HIS A 67 3.00 -12.96 5.49
N ASN A 68 2.69 -14.02 4.78
CA ASN A 68 2.23 -15.31 5.31
C ASN A 68 0.80 -15.22 5.88
N ALA A 69 -0.12 -14.79 5.02
CA ALA A 69 -1.49 -14.45 5.41
C ALA A 69 -2.26 -15.54 6.12
N GLU A 70 -2.01 -16.82 5.79
CA GLU A 70 -2.66 -17.97 6.44
C GLU A 70 -2.43 -17.97 7.96
N PHE A 71 -1.22 -17.60 8.40
CA PHE A 71 -0.87 -17.55 9.80
C PHE A 71 -1.68 -16.48 10.55
N ASP A 72 -1.67 -15.26 10.06
CA ASP A 72 -2.35 -14.12 10.72
C ASP A 72 -3.88 -14.30 10.67
N LEU A 73 -4.42 -14.72 9.54
CA LEU A 73 -5.85 -14.96 9.37
C LEU A 73 -6.35 -16.11 10.24
N SER A 74 -5.56 -17.16 10.44
CA SER A 74 -5.96 -18.25 11.34
C SER A 74 -6.15 -17.75 12.77
N HIS A 75 -5.26 -16.91 13.26
CA HIS A 75 -5.36 -16.32 14.59
C HIS A 75 -6.53 -15.33 14.69
N LEU A 76 -6.66 -14.40 13.75
CA LEU A 76 -7.75 -13.42 13.73
C LEU A 76 -9.11 -14.10 13.63
N ASN A 77 -9.25 -15.08 12.73
CA ASN A 77 -10.52 -15.80 12.55
C ASN A 77 -10.89 -16.69 13.75
N ASN A 78 -9.88 -17.19 14.47
CA ASN A 78 -10.13 -17.89 15.73
C ASN A 78 -10.69 -16.93 16.79
N GLU A 79 -10.08 -15.78 16.97
CA GLU A 79 -10.54 -14.76 17.92
C GLU A 79 -11.94 -14.23 17.54
N LEU A 80 -12.19 -13.98 16.25
CA LEU A 80 -13.51 -13.57 15.75
C LEU A 80 -14.57 -14.63 16.02
N ALA A 81 -14.25 -15.91 15.81
CA ALA A 81 -15.17 -17.03 16.07
C ALA A 81 -15.53 -17.14 17.55
N LEU A 82 -14.58 -16.93 18.47
CA LEU A 82 -14.83 -16.92 19.92
C LEU A 82 -15.82 -15.80 20.33
N LEU A 83 -15.85 -14.70 19.56
CA LEU A 83 -16.78 -13.58 19.76
C LEU A 83 -18.09 -13.73 18.97
N GLY A 84 -18.29 -14.83 18.23
CA GLY A 84 -19.46 -15.02 17.37
C GLY A 84 -19.52 -14.08 16.17
N LYS A 85 -18.38 -13.50 15.77
CA LYS A 85 -18.29 -12.60 14.61
C LYS A 85 -17.94 -13.38 13.33
N GLU A 86 -18.25 -12.78 12.18
CA GLU A 86 -17.92 -13.34 10.88
C GLU A 86 -16.41 -13.40 10.66
N LYS A 87 -15.96 -14.45 9.98
CA LYS A 87 -14.56 -14.62 9.62
C LYS A 87 -14.17 -13.63 8.51
N LEU A 88 -12.92 -13.19 8.52
CA LEU A 88 -12.35 -12.43 7.42
C LEU A 88 -12.26 -13.30 6.17
N ASN A 89 -12.74 -12.77 5.03
CA ASN A 89 -12.70 -13.46 3.75
C ASN A 89 -11.30 -13.31 3.10
N ASN A 90 -10.79 -14.42 2.55
CA ASN A 90 -9.51 -14.47 1.84
C ASN A 90 -9.54 -13.72 0.50
N GLU A 91 -10.72 -13.46 -0.07
CA GLU A 91 -10.85 -12.79 -1.39
C GLU A 91 -10.23 -11.39 -1.42
N ASN A 92 -10.26 -10.69 -0.29
CA ASN A 92 -9.69 -9.36 -0.16
C ASN A 92 -8.28 -9.34 0.46
N VAL A 93 -7.60 -10.50 0.47
CA VAL A 93 -6.28 -10.63 1.06
C VAL A 93 -5.23 -10.85 -0.02
N VAL A 94 -4.12 -10.13 0.09
CA VAL A 94 -2.91 -10.33 -0.72
C VAL A 94 -1.85 -10.94 0.17
N ASP A 95 -1.47 -12.18 -0.10
CA ASP A 95 -0.33 -12.82 0.56
C ASP A 95 0.97 -12.50 -0.17
N THR A 96 1.78 -11.64 0.43
CA THR A 96 3.07 -11.27 -0.14
C THR A 96 4.11 -12.39 -0.08
N LEU A 97 3.94 -13.39 0.78
CA LEU A 97 4.77 -14.60 0.78
C LEU A 97 4.52 -15.44 -0.48
N ALA A 98 3.25 -15.59 -0.87
CA ALA A 98 2.87 -16.26 -2.11
C ALA A 98 3.43 -15.52 -3.33
N LEU A 99 3.23 -14.19 -3.41
CA LEU A 99 3.80 -13.37 -4.47
C LEU A 99 5.32 -13.48 -4.55
N ALA A 100 6.00 -13.48 -3.41
CA ALA A 100 7.46 -13.63 -3.38
C ALA A 100 7.92 -15.04 -3.81
N ARG A 101 7.16 -16.08 -3.48
CA ARG A 101 7.44 -17.47 -3.89
C ARG A 101 7.37 -17.63 -5.40
N ASP A 102 6.35 -17.04 -6.01
CA ASP A 102 6.17 -17.09 -7.48
C ASP A 102 7.26 -16.29 -8.19
N LYS A 103 7.64 -15.14 -7.63
CA LYS A 103 8.65 -14.26 -8.22
C LYS A 103 10.09 -14.76 -8.04
N PHE A 104 10.37 -15.46 -6.94
CA PHE A 104 11.73 -15.91 -6.56
C PHE A 104 11.75 -17.39 -6.17
N PRO A 105 11.45 -18.31 -7.10
CA PRO A 105 11.43 -19.73 -6.79
C PRO A 105 12.78 -20.20 -6.25
N GLY A 106 12.75 -20.97 -5.16
CA GLY A 106 13.96 -21.53 -4.53
C GLY A 106 14.81 -20.54 -3.72
N SER A 107 14.41 -19.29 -3.59
CA SER A 107 15.14 -18.27 -2.81
C SER A 107 14.51 -18.05 -1.44
N PRO A 108 15.27 -17.54 -0.44
CA PRO A 108 14.70 -17.08 0.82
C PRO A 108 13.72 -15.93 0.59
N ILE A 109 12.51 -16.07 1.16
CA ILE A 109 11.39 -15.14 0.97
C ILE A 109 10.80 -14.62 2.29
N SER A 110 11.51 -14.75 3.42
CA SER A 110 11.12 -14.08 4.65
C SER A 110 11.15 -12.55 4.47
N LEU A 111 10.43 -11.81 5.32
CA LEU A 111 10.40 -10.35 5.25
C LEU A 111 11.82 -9.75 5.28
N ASP A 112 12.71 -10.26 6.15
CA ASP A 112 14.11 -9.84 6.19
C ASP A 112 14.89 -10.16 4.91
N ALA A 113 14.67 -11.34 4.33
CA ALA A 113 15.29 -11.72 3.08
C ALA A 113 14.84 -10.81 1.91
N LEU A 114 13.56 -10.45 1.90
CA LEU A 114 13.01 -9.52 0.93
C LEU A 114 13.51 -8.09 1.15
N CYS A 115 13.59 -7.62 2.40
CA CYS A 115 14.20 -6.33 2.73
C CYS A 115 15.64 -6.26 2.21
N LYS A 116 16.44 -7.29 2.47
CA LYS A 116 17.83 -7.37 1.96
C LYS A 116 17.87 -7.36 0.43
N ARG A 117 17.00 -8.11 -0.24
CA ARG A 117 16.93 -8.20 -1.70
C ARG A 117 16.58 -6.86 -2.34
N TYR A 118 15.60 -6.16 -1.78
CA TYR A 118 15.14 -4.87 -2.29
C TYR A 118 15.88 -3.65 -1.70
N ARG A 119 16.90 -3.89 -0.87
CA ARG A 119 17.68 -2.84 -0.20
C ARG A 119 16.80 -1.92 0.66
N VAL A 120 15.79 -2.50 1.28
CA VAL A 120 14.96 -1.82 2.28
C VAL A 120 15.71 -1.87 3.62
N ASP A 121 15.95 -0.72 4.20
CA ASP A 121 16.61 -0.62 5.50
C ASP A 121 15.72 -1.18 6.61
N ASN A 122 16.15 -2.28 7.22
CA ASN A 122 15.51 -2.93 8.35
C ASN A 122 16.34 -2.83 9.65
N SER A 123 17.31 -1.92 9.73
CA SER A 123 18.19 -1.76 10.90
C SER A 123 17.44 -1.46 12.21
N LYS A 124 16.25 -0.86 12.12
CA LYS A 124 15.39 -0.56 13.27
C LYS A 124 14.61 -1.79 13.79
N ARG A 125 14.64 -2.90 13.06
CA ARG A 125 13.94 -4.14 13.44
C ARG A 125 14.82 -4.96 14.40
N THR A 126 15.02 -4.46 15.60
CA THR A 126 15.71 -5.21 16.67
C THR A 126 14.84 -6.28 17.29
N GLN A 127 13.52 -6.05 17.30
CA GLN A 127 12.47 -6.99 17.71
C GLN A 127 11.34 -6.94 16.69
N HIS A 128 10.54 -8.01 16.63
CA HIS A 128 9.35 -8.07 15.78
C HIS A 128 8.22 -7.26 16.41
N THR A 129 8.09 -6.00 16.04
CA THR A 129 6.94 -5.17 16.42
C THR A 129 6.04 -4.99 15.21
N ALA A 130 4.71 -5.08 15.41
CA ALA A 130 3.74 -5.09 14.32
C ALA A 130 3.85 -3.85 13.42
N LEU A 131 4.02 -2.64 13.97
CA LEU A 131 4.13 -1.42 13.15
C LEU A 131 5.42 -1.36 12.32
N ILE A 132 6.55 -1.78 12.89
CA ILE A 132 7.82 -1.80 12.13
C ILE A 132 7.71 -2.80 10.99
N ASP A 133 7.14 -3.97 11.25
CA ASP A 133 6.93 -5.00 10.23
C ASP A 133 5.97 -4.51 9.14
N CYS A 134 4.91 -3.77 9.48
CA CYS A 134 4.02 -3.13 8.51
C CYS A 134 4.74 -2.09 7.64
N ASP A 135 5.56 -1.21 8.20
CA ASP A 135 6.34 -0.21 7.45
C ASP A 135 7.31 -0.89 6.47
N LEU A 136 7.97 -1.96 6.90
CA LEU A 136 8.87 -2.75 6.04
C LEU A 136 8.09 -3.49 4.96
N LEU A 137 6.96 -4.12 5.33
CA LEU A 137 6.10 -4.84 4.40
C LEU A 137 5.55 -3.93 3.32
N ALA A 138 5.11 -2.71 3.66
CA ALA A 138 4.64 -1.73 2.69
C ALA A 138 5.70 -1.46 1.60
N LYS A 139 6.94 -1.21 2.00
CA LYS A 139 8.06 -0.97 1.07
C LYS A 139 8.37 -2.22 0.23
N VAL A 140 8.38 -3.40 0.84
CA VAL A 140 8.62 -4.67 0.14
C VAL A 140 7.51 -4.95 -0.85
N TYR A 141 6.24 -4.72 -0.48
CA TYR A 141 5.09 -4.94 -1.34
C TYR A 141 5.12 -4.09 -2.61
N ILE A 142 5.43 -2.79 -2.50
CA ILE A 142 5.58 -1.89 -3.64
C ILE A 142 6.65 -2.43 -4.62
N ASN A 143 7.78 -2.91 -4.09
CA ASN A 143 8.83 -3.51 -4.90
C ASN A 143 8.45 -4.87 -5.50
N LEU A 144 7.64 -5.69 -4.81
CA LEU A 144 7.13 -6.95 -5.32
C LEU A 144 6.22 -6.75 -6.55
N LEU A 145 5.46 -5.65 -6.56
CA LEU A 145 4.61 -5.27 -7.68
C LEU A 145 5.38 -4.64 -8.86
N ASP A 146 6.72 -4.51 -8.78
CA ASP A 146 7.57 -3.80 -9.75
C ASP A 146 7.19 -2.32 -9.96
N GLN A 147 6.40 -1.78 -9.07
CA GLN A 147 5.98 -0.38 -9.08
C GLN A 147 6.92 0.44 -8.22
N LYS A 148 7.96 0.99 -8.84
CA LYS A 148 8.93 1.84 -8.13
C LYS A 148 8.39 3.24 -7.85
N GLU A 149 7.35 3.66 -8.54
CA GLU A 149 6.71 4.96 -8.39
C GLU A 149 5.20 4.77 -8.18
N PRO A 150 4.57 5.60 -7.32
CA PRO A 150 3.13 5.58 -7.14
C PRO A 150 2.43 5.86 -8.47
N THR A 151 1.52 5.01 -8.88
CA THR A 151 0.67 5.28 -10.04
C THR A 151 -0.46 6.21 -9.62
N LEU A 152 -0.55 7.39 -10.22
CA LEU A 152 -1.72 8.25 -10.09
C LEU A 152 -2.88 7.60 -10.87
N ASN A 153 -3.73 6.89 -10.18
CA ASN A 153 -4.98 6.41 -10.75
C ASN A 153 -5.98 7.58 -10.80
N PHE A 154 -6.06 8.23 -11.94
CA PHE A 154 -7.20 9.11 -12.26
C PHE A 154 -8.44 8.27 -12.61
N LYS A 155 -8.87 7.38 -11.73
CA LYS A 155 -10.21 6.82 -11.82
C LYS A 155 -11.14 7.93 -11.35
N ASN A 156 -11.77 8.59 -12.32
CA ASN A 156 -12.97 9.34 -12.03
C ASN A 156 -13.97 8.36 -11.42
N GLU A 157 -14.24 8.46 -10.13
CA GLU A 157 -15.33 7.73 -9.47
C GLU A 157 -16.71 8.18 -9.93
N ASP A 158 -16.76 9.17 -10.80
CA ASP A 158 -17.98 9.62 -11.44
C ASP A 158 -18.21 8.88 -12.76
N ASN A 159 -18.64 7.61 -12.67
CA ASN A 159 -19.49 7.02 -13.69
C ASN A 159 -20.92 7.61 -13.61
N GLU A 160 -21.05 8.89 -13.35
CA GLU A 160 -22.18 9.63 -13.88
C GLU A 160 -22.00 9.60 -15.40
N LYS A 161 -22.87 8.85 -16.06
CA LYS A 161 -23.07 8.90 -17.49
C LYS A 161 -23.17 10.38 -17.86
N ILE A 162 -22.04 10.97 -18.31
CA ILE A 162 -22.08 12.21 -19.02
C ILE A 162 -22.89 11.87 -20.28
N ILE A 163 -24.20 12.10 -20.21
CA ILE A 163 -25.05 12.20 -21.39
C ILE A 163 -24.49 13.42 -22.11
N ILE A 164 -23.55 13.18 -23.02
CA ILE A 164 -23.12 14.19 -23.96
C ILE A 164 -24.36 14.47 -24.82
N ASN A 165 -25.15 15.47 -24.40
CA ASN A 165 -26.11 16.06 -25.27
C ASN A 165 -25.32 16.64 -26.44
N SER A 166 -25.38 15.96 -27.58
CA SER A 166 -24.68 16.27 -28.82
C SER A 166 -24.98 17.68 -29.39
N ASN A 167 -25.69 18.53 -28.65
CA ASN A 167 -26.05 19.88 -29.05
C ASN A 167 -25.21 20.98 -28.37
N ASP A 168 -24.36 20.66 -27.38
CA ASP A 168 -23.42 21.61 -26.82
C ASP A 168 -22.02 21.34 -27.37
N THR A 169 -21.81 21.75 -28.62
CA THR A 169 -20.46 21.97 -29.12
C THR A 169 -19.91 23.21 -28.44
N ASN A 170 -19.47 23.07 -27.20
CA ASN A 170 -18.65 24.08 -26.56
C ASN A 170 -17.33 24.08 -27.30
N GLN A 171 -17.20 25.04 -28.25
CA GLN A 171 -15.94 25.32 -28.93
C GLN A 171 -14.94 25.78 -27.87
N TYR A 172 -14.11 24.85 -27.38
CA TYR A 172 -13.04 25.14 -26.42
C TYR A 172 -11.99 26.13 -27.00
N TYR A 173 -11.98 26.34 -28.34
CA TYR A 173 -11.09 27.27 -29.04
C TYR A 173 -11.89 28.29 -29.81
N LYS A 174 -12.13 29.45 -29.21
CA LYS A 174 -12.81 30.55 -29.89
C LYS A 174 -11.93 31.28 -30.92
N LYS A 175 -10.59 31.13 -30.86
CA LYS A 175 -9.67 31.84 -31.72
C LYS A 175 -8.37 31.08 -31.95
N ILE A 176 -8.09 30.76 -33.18
CA ILE A 176 -6.78 30.27 -33.58
C ILE A 176 -5.86 31.49 -33.72
N VAL A 177 -4.85 31.59 -32.85
CA VAL A 177 -3.81 32.61 -32.96
C VAL A 177 -2.84 32.16 -34.04
N LYS A 178 -2.83 32.86 -35.15
CA LYS A 178 -1.84 32.65 -36.20
C LYS A 178 -0.68 33.62 -35.99
N PRO A 179 0.58 33.17 -36.11
CA PRO A 179 1.73 34.04 -35.99
C PRO A 179 1.72 35.07 -37.13
N SER A 180 2.21 36.28 -36.85
CA SER A 180 2.40 37.33 -37.84
C SER A 180 3.53 36.95 -38.79
N GLU A 181 3.55 37.58 -39.99
CA GLU A 181 4.62 37.35 -40.95
C GLU A 181 6.00 37.71 -40.40
N VAL A 182 6.05 38.70 -39.52
CA VAL A 182 7.30 39.14 -38.86
C VAL A 182 7.79 38.05 -37.89
N GLU A 183 6.89 37.50 -37.10
CA GLU A 183 7.23 36.39 -36.17
C GLU A 183 7.69 35.15 -36.92
N LEU A 184 7.05 34.81 -38.04
CA LEU A 184 7.48 33.69 -38.89
C LEU A 184 8.87 33.91 -39.51
N LYS A 185 9.20 35.14 -39.91
CA LYS A 185 10.55 35.47 -40.41
C LYS A 185 11.59 35.33 -39.32
N LEU A 186 11.35 35.91 -38.15
CA LEU A 186 12.25 35.80 -36.99
C LEU A 186 12.44 34.36 -36.55
N HIS A 187 11.38 33.57 -36.54
CA HIS A 187 11.47 32.17 -36.25
C HIS A 187 12.33 31.39 -37.24
N LYS A 188 12.16 31.63 -38.53
CA LYS A 188 12.99 31.01 -39.57
C LYS A 188 14.47 31.40 -39.46
N GLU A 189 14.76 32.66 -39.16
CA GLU A 189 16.14 33.13 -38.93
C GLU A 189 16.74 32.47 -37.68
N TYR A 190 15.99 32.37 -36.60
CA TYR A 190 16.42 31.69 -35.40
C TYR A 190 16.75 30.19 -35.65
N LEU A 191 15.87 29.48 -36.36
CA LEU A 191 16.09 28.07 -36.72
C LEU A 191 17.35 27.91 -37.59
N LYS A 192 17.59 28.82 -38.51
CA LYS A 192 18.75 28.80 -39.41
C LYS A 192 20.07 29.05 -38.67
N ASN A 193 20.06 29.97 -37.70
CA ASN A 193 21.30 30.44 -37.06
C ASN A 193 21.66 29.61 -35.80
N ASN A 194 20.67 29.04 -35.12
CA ASN A 194 20.86 28.39 -33.79
C ASN A 194 20.70 26.86 -33.78
N LEU A 195 20.14 26.26 -34.85
CA LEU A 195 19.98 24.82 -34.93
C LEU A 195 20.88 24.21 -36.00
N LYS A 196 21.71 23.25 -35.61
CA LYS A 196 22.60 22.51 -36.54
C LYS A 196 21.84 21.59 -37.50
N LYS A 197 20.62 21.16 -37.14
CA LYS A 197 19.70 20.38 -37.98
C LYS A 197 18.29 20.92 -37.79
N ASN A 198 17.65 21.28 -38.89
CA ASN A 198 16.28 21.75 -38.90
C ASN A 198 15.40 20.73 -39.61
N PHE A 199 14.39 20.21 -38.90
CA PHE A 199 13.42 19.25 -39.41
C PHE A 199 12.08 19.88 -39.79
N PHE A 200 11.96 21.20 -39.67
CA PHE A 200 10.76 21.95 -40.03
C PHE A 200 11.02 22.71 -41.36
N ASN A 201 10.37 22.26 -42.41
CA ASN A 201 10.29 22.93 -43.68
C ASN A 201 9.08 23.87 -43.74
#